data_cad90405e63a4ec29262646c4ffe33a7
#
_entry.id   cad90405e63a4ec29262646c4ffe33a7
#
_cell.length_a   1.000
_cell.length_b   1.000
_cell.length_c   1.000
_cell.angle_alpha   90.00
_cell.angle_beta   90.00
_cell.angle_gamma   90.00
#
_symmetry.space_group_name_H-M   'P 1'
#
loop_
_entity.id
_entity.type
_entity.pdbx_description
1 polymer ?
#
loop_
_entity_poly.entity_id
_entity_poly.type
_entity_poly.pdbx_seq_one_letter_code
_entity_poly.pdbx_strand_id
1 'polypeptide(L)'
;CEDGKMTLFRSMDFSTFGSISHLWGFSTMGMMGWDDHGSPIWKICKDEGKLMGMAADGYYDQNIINLLKTVITYKDLKFSPSYTAGKTKFLVDSLRVMGYFNSKENREIFSYNLQYYTNDMFIRFMNDLHKLHPEYRKFAFSGGLFANVKLNQQINELDFVDEIYVYP
;
A
#
# COMPACT_ATOMS: atom_id res chain seq x y z
N CYS A 1 -4.72 -20.94 11.97
CA CYS A 1 -4.02 -21.90 12.85
C CYS A 1 -4.95 -23.04 13.18
N GLU A 2 -4.74 -24.19 12.62
CA GLU A 2 -5.34 -25.43 13.13
C GLU A 2 -4.37 -26.00 14.16
N ASP A 3 -4.89 -26.38 15.33
CA ASP A 3 -4.14 -27.02 16.44
C ASP A 3 -2.88 -26.28 16.91
N GLY A 4 -2.87 -24.96 16.87
CA GLY A 4 -1.72 -24.17 17.31
C GLY A 4 -0.50 -24.21 16.38
N LYS A 5 -0.58 -24.87 15.22
CA LYS A 5 0.47 -24.88 14.21
C LYS A 5 0.32 -23.71 13.25
N MET A 6 1.36 -22.92 13.12
CA MET A 6 1.51 -21.94 12.05
C MET A 6 2.17 -22.61 10.83
N THR A 7 1.48 -22.55 9.69
CA THR A 7 2.04 -22.99 8.42
C THR A 7 2.43 -21.77 7.62
N LEU A 8 3.71 -21.66 7.24
CA LEU A 8 4.17 -20.61 6.34
C LEU A 8 3.68 -20.91 4.93
N PHE A 9 2.75 -20.11 4.45
CA PHE A 9 2.20 -20.26 3.11
C PHE A 9 3.12 -19.65 2.04
N ARG A 10 3.63 -18.44 2.29
CA ARG A 10 4.63 -17.76 1.46
C ARG A 10 5.43 -16.77 2.29
N SER A 11 6.70 -16.62 1.96
CA SER A 11 7.53 -15.52 2.41
C SER A 11 7.89 -14.62 1.23
N MET A 12 7.91 -13.30 1.44
CA MET A 12 8.58 -12.39 0.52
C MET A 12 10.04 -12.30 0.93
N ASP A 13 10.94 -12.38 -0.05
CA ASP A 13 12.35 -12.14 0.20
C ASP A 13 12.56 -10.66 0.56
N PHE A 14 13.05 -10.41 1.77
CA PHE A 14 13.37 -9.07 2.27
C PHE A 14 14.50 -8.37 1.49
N SER A 15 15.24 -9.10 0.65
CA SER A 15 16.29 -8.51 -0.20
C SER A 15 15.74 -7.58 -1.29
N THR A 16 14.46 -7.71 -1.64
CA THR A 16 13.77 -6.83 -2.57
C THR A 16 12.93 -5.81 -1.81
N PHE A 17 13.52 -4.74 -1.33
CA PHE A 17 12.90 -3.65 -0.56
C PHE A 17 11.77 -2.87 -1.27
N GLY A 18 11.02 -3.52 -2.15
CA GLY A 18 9.87 -2.95 -2.83
C GLY A 18 8.57 -3.50 -2.23
N SER A 19 8.04 -2.88 -1.20
CA SER A 19 6.73 -3.22 -0.65
C SER A 19 5.73 -2.10 -0.92
N ILE A 20 4.43 -2.40 -0.79
CA ILE A 20 3.37 -1.38 -0.82
C ILE A 20 3.61 -0.33 0.28
N SER A 21 4.10 -0.73 1.46
CA SER A 21 4.44 0.21 2.54
C SER A 21 5.55 1.17 2.13
N HIS A 22 6.58 0.71 1.41
CA HIS A 22 7.61 1.60 0.86
C HIS A 22 7.04 2.58 -0.16
N LEU A 23 6.13 2.13 -1.03
CA LEU A 23 5.47 3.02 -1.97
C LEU A 23 4.70 4.12 -1.25
N TRP A 24 3.97 3.79 -0.19
CA TRP A 24 3.28 4.76 0.66
C TRP A 24 4.26 5.73 1.34
N GLY A 25 5.30 5.21 1.98
CA GLY A 25 6.32 6.02 2.66
C GLY A 25 7.01 7.00 1.71
N PHE A 26 7.50 6.55 0.56
CA PHE A 26 8.14 7.44 -0.42
C PHE A 26 7.17 8.44 -1.03
N SER A 27 5.92 8.05 -1.28
CA SER A 27 4.89 8.98 -1.76
C SER A 27 4.62 10.09 -0.75
N THR A 28 4.52 9.73 0.53
CA THR A 28 4.39 10.71 1.63
C THR A 28 5.56 11.69 1.63
N MET A 29 6.78 11.17 1.54
CA MET A 29 8.00 11.99 1.49
C MET A 29 8.00 12.92 0.27
N GLY A 30 7.65 12.41 -0.90
CA GLY A 30 7.60 13.21 -2.14
C GLY A 30 6.60 14.35 -2.08
N MET A 31 5.44 14.13 -1.45
CA MET A 31 4.37 15.13 -1.34
C MET A 31 4.57 16.16 -0.24
N MET A 32 5.07 15.74 0.91
CA MET A 32 5.23 16.61 2.09
C MET A 32 6.57 17.35 2.09
N GLY A 33 7.44 17.04 1.15
CA GLY A 33 8.82 17.50 1.12
C GLY A 33 9.72 16.61 1.97
N TRP A 34 10.94 16.45 1.50
CA TRP A 34 12.01 15.87 2.29
C TRP A 34 12.40 16.91 3.34
N ASP A 35 12.44 16.49 4.59
CA ASP A 35 13.12 17.28 5.58
C ASP A 35 14.63 17.19 5.28
N ASP A 36 15.20 18.24 4.71
CA ASP A 36 16.62 18.32 4.28
C ASP A 36 17.60 18.19 5.45
N HIS A 37 17.08 18.07 6.68
CA HIS A 37 17.87 18.00 7.91
C HIS A 37 18.27 16.59 8.34
N GLY A 38 18.34 15.63 7.41
CA GLY A 38 18.85 14.28 7.73
C GLY A 38 17.99 13.51 8.73
N SER A 39 16.71 13.81 8.80
CA SER A 39 15.79 13.10 9.69
C SER A 39 15.76 11.63 9.39
N PRO A 40 15.88 10.75 10.39
CA PRO A 40 15.79 9.32 10.22
C PRO A 40 14.46 8.93 9.57
N ILE A 41 14.47 7.89 8.73
CA ILE A 41 13.31 7.38 7.97
C ILE A 41 12.05 7.24 8.85
N TRP A 42 12.17 6.88 10.13
CA TRP A 42 11.03 6.75 11.06
C TRP A 42 10.32 8.06 11.42
N LYS A 43 10.94 9.22 11.23
CA LYS A 43 10.24 10.51 11.37
C LYS A 43 9.31 10.79 10.18
N ILE A 44 9.57 10.16 9.07
CA ILE A 44 8.90 10.37 7.80
C ILE A 44 7.59 9.58 7.73
N CYS A 45 7.52 8.45 8.41
CA CYS A 45 6.33 7.57 8.44
C CYS A 45 5.18 8.11 9.33
N LYS A 46 5.23 9.36 9.78
CA LYS A 46 4.16 9.94 10.62
C LYS A 46 3.01 10.56 9.81
N ASP A 47 3.24 10.85 8.55
CA ASP A 47 2.31 11.62 7.72
C ASP A 47 1.52 10.77 6.72
N GLU A 48 1.67 9.45 6.74
CA GLU A 48 0.93 8.53 5.86
C GLU A 48 -0.59 8.66 6.04
N GLY A 49 -1.05 8.94 7.26
CA GLY A 49 -2.45 9.25 7.53
C GLY A 49 -2.96 10.51 6.81
N LYS A 50 -2.08 11.49 6.55
CA LYS A 50 -2.44 12.68 5.76
C LYS A 50 -2.72 12.33 4.30
N LEU A 51 -1.93 11.40 3.73
CA LEU A 51 -2.20 10.90 2.37
C LEU A 51 -3.56 10.21 2.28
N MET A 52 -3.89 9.37 3.26
CA MET A 52 -5.20 8.74 3.31
C MET A 52 -6.33 9.78 3.39
N GLY A 53 -6.14 10.86 4.15
CA GLY A 53 -7.08 11.98 4.21
C GLY A 53 -7.22 12.68 2.87
N MET A 54 -6.12 12.97 2.17
CA MET A 54 -6.12 13.59 0.84
C MET A 54 -6.82 12.73 -0.21
N ALA A 55 -6.78 11.41 -0.08
CA ALA A 55 -7.44 10.50 -1.00
C ALA A 55 -8.98 10.66 -1.05
N ALA A 56 -9.58 11.29 -0.04
CA ALA A 56 -11.03 11.50 0.01
C ALA A 56 -11.54 12.50 -1.05
N ASP A 57 -10.71 13.47 -1.42
CA ASP A 57 -11.07 14.55 -2.33
C ASP A 57 -10.56 14.34 -3.76
N GLY A 58 -9.82 13.27 -4.02
CA GLY A 58 -9.28 12.93 -5.33
C GLY A 58 -10.25 12.16 -6.23
N TYR A 59 -9.82 11.88 -7.44
CA TYR A 59 -10.55 11.08 -8.42
C TYR A 59 -9.64 10.12 -9.18
N TYR A 60 -10.26 9.15 -9.87
CA TYR A 60 -9.55 8.13 -10.64
C TYR A 60 -8.81 8.71 -11.85
N ASP A 61 -7.53 8.41 -11.97
CA ASP A 61 -6.69 8.73 -13.14
C ASP A 61 -5.93 7.49 -13.61
N GLN A 62 -6.27 7.05 -14.84
CA GLN A 62 -5.67 5.87 -15.45
C GLN A 62 -4.14 5.99 -15.64
N ASN A 63 -3.62 7.21 -15.86
CA ASN A 63 -2.19 7.42 -16.06
C ASN A 63 -1.42 7.15 -14.76
N ILE A 64 -1.96 7.62 -13.63
CA ILE A 64 -1.38 7.34 -12.31
C ILE A 64 -1.45 5.84 -12.00
N ILE A 65 -2.57 5.18 -12.29
CA ILE A 65 -2.69 3.73 -12.12
C ILE A 65 -1.65 2.98 -12.98
N ASN A 66 -1.47 3.36 -14.23
CA ASN A 66 -0.46 2.76 -15.10
C ASN A 66 0.96 2.96 -14.53
N LEU A 67 1.23 4.12 -13.98
CA LEU A 67 2.49 4.43 -13.31
C LEU A 67 2.69 3.52 -12.08
N LEU A 68 1.69 3.41 -11.20
CA LEU A 68 1.75 2.58 -10.00
C LEU A 68 1.98 1.10 -10.36
N LYS A 69 1.38 0.61 -11.45
CA LYS A 69 1.62 -0.73 -11.99
C LYS A 69 3.07 -0.98 -12.43
N THR A 70 3.83 0.05 -12.75
CA THR A 70 5.27 -0.11 -13.04
C THR A 70 6.09 -0.36 -11.78
N VAL A 71 5.58 0.00 -10.60
CA VAL A 71 6.30 -0.11 -9.32
C VAL A 71 6.05 -1.44 -8.65
N ILE A 72 4.80 -1.84 -8.54
CA ILE A 72 4.40 -3.09 -7.89
C ILE A 72 3.16 -3.65 -8.59
N THR A 73 3.12 -4.94 -8.77
CA THR A 73 1.98 -5.66 -9.32
C THR A 73 1.55 -6.79 -8.40
N TYR A 74 0.29 -7.21 -8.55
CA TYR A 74 -0.24 -8.39 -7.89
C TYR A 74 -0.67 -9.42 -8.93
N LYS A 75 -0.24 -10.66 -8.75
CA LYS A 75 -0.67 -11.81 -9.54
C LYS A 75 -0.45 -13.11 -8.75
N ASP A 76 -1.42 -14.02 -8.80
CA ASP A 76 -1.35 -15.38 -8.26
C ASP A 76 -0.82 -15.42 -6.80
N LEU A 77 -1.49 -14.71 -5.91
CA LEU A 77 -1.13 -14.56 -4.48
C LEU A 77 0.27 -13.98 -4.24
N LYS A 78 0.84 -13.30 -5.22
CA LYS A 78 2.16 -12.71 -5.13
C LYS A 78 2.12 -11.22 -5.44
N PHE A 79 2.62 -10.42 -4.51
CA PHE A 79 2.99 -9.04 -4.79
C PHE A 79 4.40 -9.02 -5.36
N SER A 80 4.56 -8.44 -6.53
CA SER A 80 5.83 -8.41 -7.25
C SER A 80 6.28 -6.97 -7.43
N PRO A 81 7.21 -6.48 -6.59
CA PRO A 81 7.80 -5.17 -6.79
C PRO A 81 8.70 -5.22 -8.02
N SER A 82 8.52 -4.25 -8.91
CA SER A 82 9.36 -4.08 -10.10
C SER A 82 10.66 -3.35 -9.77
N TYR A 83 10.67 -2.63 -8.65
CA TYR A 83 11.78 -1.78 -8.25
C TYR A 83 12.24 -2.05 -6.83
N THR A 84 13.53 -1.87 -6.60
CA THR A 84 14.08 -1.73 -5.26
C THR A 84 13.58 -0.44 -4.60
N ALA A 85 13.71 -0.32 -3.28
CA ALA A 85 13.35 0.90 -2.57
C ALA A 85 14.01 2.17 -3.17
N GLY A 86 15.27 2.07 -3.60
CA GLY A 86 15.98 3.18 -4.25
C GLY A 86 15.36 3.62 -5.57
N LYS A 87 14.90 2.67 -6.39
CA LYS A 87 14.20 3.00 -7.65
C LYS A 87 12.81 3.57 -7.41
N THR A 88 12.10 3.05 -6.41
CA THR A 88 10.80 3.61 -6.00
C THR A 88 10.96 5.05 -5.53
N LYS A 89 11.99 5.32 -4.70
CA LYS A 89 12.33 6.68 -4.31
C LYS A 89 12.62 7.57 -5.50
N PHE A 90 13.47 7.12 -6.43
CA PHE A 90 13.80 7.87 -7.62
C PHE A 90 12.57 8.21 -8.47
N LEU A 91 11.63 7.27 -8.62
CA LEU A 91 10.38 7.52 -9.31
C LEU A 91 9.58 8.64 -8.63
N VAL A 92 9.42 8.58 -7.31
CA VAL A 92 8.67 9.58 -6.56
C VAL A 92 9.36 10.96 -6.63
N ASP A 93 10.68 11.01 -6.55
CA ASP A 93 11.43 12.25 -6.75
C ASP A 93 11.24 12.81 -8.15
N SER A 94 11.22 11.95 -9.17
CA SER A 94 10.94 12.34 -10.56
C SER A 94 9.54 12.93 -10.70
N LEU A 95 8.52 12.33 -10.09
CA LEU A 95 7.15 12.86 -10.07
C LEU A 95 7.07 14.24 -9.40
N ARG A 96 7.81 14.43 -8.31
CA ARG A 96 7.92 15.71 -7.65
C ARG A 96 8.54 16.77 -8.58
N VAL A 97 9.65 16.44 -9.24
CA VAL A 97 10.31 17.35 -10.20
C VAL A 97 9.41 17.67 -11.39
N MET A 98 8.62 16.69 -11.85
CA MET A 98 7.63 16.87 -12.92
C MET A 98 6.39 17.68 -12.49
N GLY A 99 6.31 18.07 -11.22
CA GLY A 99 5.21 18.90 -10.72
C GLY A 99 3.94 18.15 -10.30
N TYR A 100 3.95 16.81 -10.26
CA TYR A 100 2.77 16.02 -9.84
C TYR A 100 2.31 16.32 -8.41
N PHE A 101 3.16 16.91 -7.59
CA PHE A 101 2.84 17.23 -6.19
C PHE A 101 2.79 18.74 -5.92
N ASN A 102 2.81 19.60 -6.95
CA ASN A 102 2.93 21.04 -6.79
C ASN A 102 1.63 21.74 -6.36
N SER A 103 0.48 21.12 -6.62
CA SER A 103 -0.82 21.65 -6.19
C SER A 103 -1.50 20.73 -5.18
N LYS A 104 -2.45 21.27 -4.41
CA LYS A 104 -3.30 20.49 -3.53
C LYS A 104 -4.06 19.44 -4.33
N GLU A 105 -4.70 19.84 -5.42
CA GLU A 105 -5.47 18.98 -6.30
C GLU A 105 -4.65 17.79 -6.83
N ASN A 106 -3.45 18.04 -7.36
CA ASN A 106 -2.58 16.97 -7.87
C ASN A 106 -2.22 15.95 -6.77
N ARG A 107 -1.99 16.42 -5.55
CA ARG A 107 -1.72 15.55 -4.39
C ARG A 107 -2.94 14.71 -4.02
N GLU A 108 -4.12 15.28 -4.05
CA GLU A 108 -5.40 14.59 -3.80
C GLU A 108 -5.65 13.51 -4.85
N ILE A 109 -5.47 13.83 -6.14
CA ILE A 109 -5.61 12.88 -7.25
C ILE A 109 -4.61 11.72 -7.09
N PHE A 110 -3.33 12.01 -6.83
CA PHE A 110 -2.34 10.95 -6.65
C PHE A 110 -2.66 10.08 -5.43
N SER A 111 -3.03 10.69 -4.31
CA SER A 111 -3.38 9.97 -3.08
C SER A 111 -4.58 9.06 -3.27
N TYR A 112 -5.61 9.53 -4.00
CA TYR A 112 -6.77 8.72 -4.36
C TYR A 112 -6.36 7.48 -5.15
N ASN A 113 -5.54 7.64 -6.18
CA ASN A 113 -5.11 6.53 -7.02
C ASN A 113 -4.17 5.56 -6.31
N LEU A 114 -3.32 6.05 -5.41
CA LEU A 114 -2.49 5.22 -4.54
C LEU A 114 -3.37 4.36 -3.61
N GLN A 115 -4.39 4.96 -2.97
CA GLN A 115 -5.35 4.25 -2.13
C GLN A 115 -6.15 3.24 -2.94
N TYR A 116 -6.71 3.67 -4.06
CA TYR A 116 -7.49 2.81 -4.96
C TYR A 116 -6.67 1.59 -5.41
N TYR A 117 -5.43 1.80 -5.86
CA TYR A 117 -4.58 0.73 -6.35
C TYR A 117 -4.15 -0.24 -5.23
N THR A 118 -3.88 0.29 -4.05
CA THR A 118 -3.59 -0.52 -2.87
C THR A 118 -4.77 -1.42 -2.53
N ASN A 119 -5.96 -0.85 -2.48
CA ASN A 119 -7.19 -1.57 -2.18
C ASN A 119 -7.47 -2.65 -3.23
N ASP A 120 -7.41 -2.31 -4.53
CA ASP A 120 -7.61 -3.27 -5.62
C ASP A 120 -6.70 -4.49 -5.51
N MET A 121 -5.41 -4.28 -5.28
CA MET A 121 -4.46 -5.37 -5.12
C MET A 121 -4.79 -6.27 -3.91
N PHE A 122 -5.13 -5.66 -2.77
CA PHE A 122 -5.44 -6.44 -1.55
C PHE A 122 -6.78 -7.16 -1.64
N ILE A 123 -7.80 -6.55 -2.21
CA ILE A 123 -9.09 -7.22 -2.41
C ILE A 123 -8.95 -8.42 -3.35
N ARG A 124 -8.15 -8.30 -4.41
CA ARG A 124 -7.82 -9.44 -5.28
C ARG A 124 -7.06 -10.52 -4.52
N PHE A 125 -6.09 -10.14 -3.69
CA PHE A 125 -5.37 -11.09 -2.83
C PHE A 125 -6.31 -11.84 -1.89
N MET A 126 -7.22 -11.13 -1.21
CA MET A 126 -8.20 -11.76 -0.30
C MET A 126 -9.14 -12.72 -1.04
N ASN A 127 -9.62 -12.31 -2.21
CA ASN A 127 -10.47 -13.16 -3.04
C ASN A 127 -9.75 -14.43 -3.52
N ASP A 128 -8.49 -14.31 -3.95
CA ASP A 128 -7.71 -15.46 -4.40
C ASP A 128 -7.32 -16.38 -3.25
N LEU A 129 -7.05 -15.80 -2.07
CA LEU A 129 -6.82 -16.57 -0.84
C LEU A 129 -8.08 -17.35 -0.44
N HIS A 130 -9.26 -16.71 -0.49
CA HIS A 130 -10.52 -17.36 -0.19
C HIS A 130 -10.87 -18.50 -1.18
N LYS A 131 -10.56 -18.37 -2.46
CA LYS A 131 -10.73 -19.46 -3.43
C LYS A 131 -9.91 -20.70 -3.07
N LEU A 132 -8.74 -20.52 -2.49
CA LEU A 132 -7.87 -21.63 -2.07
C LEU A 132 -8.24 -22.18 -0.69
N HIS A 133 -8.73 -21.32 0.18
CA HIS A 133 -9.02 -21.60 1.58
C HIS A 133 -10.39 -21.02 1.97
N PRO A 134 -11.50 -21.57 1.43
CA PRO A 134 -12.84 -21.05 1.68
C PRO A 134 -13.28 -21.20 3.15
N GLU A 135 -12.60 -22.06 3.92
CA GLU A 135 -12.82 -22.26 5.34
C GLU A 135 -12.30 -21.11 6.22
N TYR A 136 -11.36 -20.31 5.73
CA TYR A 136 -10.79 -19.20 6.49
C TYR A 136 -11.66 -17.96 6.35
N ARG A 137 -12.24 -17.54 7.48
CA ARG A 137 -13.16 -16.40 7.55
C ARG A 137 -12.70 -15.32 8.54
N LYS A 138 -11.69 -15.64 9.35
CA LYS A 138 -11.10 -14.73 10.34
C LYS A 138 -9.64 -14.48 10.00
N PHE A 139 -9.24 -13.23 9.98
CA PHE A 139 -7.92 -12.84 9.53
C PHE A 139 -7.22 -11.93 10.55
N ALA A 140 -5.93 -12.15 10.72
CA ALA A 140 -5.07 -11.29 11.53
C ALA A 140 -4.00 -10.65 10.64
N PHE A 141 -3.87 -9.34 10.74
CA PHE A 141 -2.91 -8.57 9.97
C PHE A 141 -1.93 -7.85 10.89
N SER A 142 -0.70 -7.66 10.41
CA SER A 142 0.35 -6.93 11.12
C SER A 142 1.21 -6.14 10.13
N GLY A 143 1.77 -5.04 10.60
CA GLY A 143 2.65 -4.19 9.82
C GLY A 143 2.01 -2.87 9.40
N GLY A 144 2.86 -1.88 9.06
CA GLY A 144 2.46 -0.48 8.85
C GLY A 144 1.39 -0.26 7.76
N LEU A 145 1.29 -1.16 6.79
CA LEU A 145 0.23 -1.06 5.77
C LEU A 145 -1.17 -1.16 6.39
N PHE A 146 -1.32 -1.96 7.43
CA PHE A 146 -2.61 -2.16 8.10
C PHE A 146 -2.97 -1.08 9.13
N ALA A 147 -2.16 -0.03 9.25
CA ALA A 147 -2.61 1.24 9.79
C ALA A 147 -3.59 1.97 8.84
N ASN A 148 -3.73 1.47 7.60
CA ASN A 148 -4.65 2.00 6.61
C ASN A 148 -6.10 1.55 6.89
N VAL A 149 -6.84 2.42 7.57
CA VAL A 149 -8.23 2.14 7.99
C VAL A 149 -9.19 1.92 6.80
N LYS A 150 -8.93 2.56 5.65
CA LYS A 150 -9.76 2.38 4.45
C LYS A 150 -9.55 1.00 3.82
N LEU A 151 -8.31 0.50 3.81
CA LEU A 151 -8.02 -0.86 3.39
C LEU A 151 -8.69 -1.87 4.30
N ASN A 152 -8.54 -1.70 5.63
CA ASN A 152 -9.13 -2.60 6.61
C ASN A 152 -10.66 -2.63 6.50
N GLN A 153 -11.29 -1.46 6.30
CA GLN A 153 -12.73 -1.38 6.08
C GLN A 153 -13.16 -2.22 4.87
N GLN A 154 -12.51 -2.06 3.72
CA GLN A 154 -12.86 -2.82 2.53
C GLN A 154 -12.61 -4.33 2.66
N ILE A 155 -11.57 -4.74 3.39
CA ILE A 155 -11.36 -6.16 3.69
C ILE A 155 -12.49 -6.69 4.57
N ASN A 156 -12.90 -5.94 5.58
CA ASN A 156 -13.98 -6.35 6.49
C ASN A 156 -15.37 -6.37 5.83
N GLU A 157 -15.55 -5.66 4.72
CA GLU A 157 -16.80 -5.64 3.95
C GLU A 157 -16.92 -6.81 2.95
N LEU A 158 -15.91 -7.69 2.85
CA LEU A 158 -15.98 -8.88 2.01
C LEU A 158 -16.91 -9.93 2.62
N ASP A 159 -17.85 -10.47 1.86
CA ASP A 159 -18.89 -11.40 2.30
C ASP A 159 -18.37 -12.65 3.02
N PHE A 160 -17.13 -13.05 2.73
CA PHE A 160 -16.48 -14.20 3.34
C PHE A 160 -15.66 -13.86 4.58
N VAL A 161 -15.56 -12.60 4.97
CA VAL A 161 -14.78 -12.16 6.13
C VAL A 161 -15.72 -11.95 7.32
N ASP A 162 -15.59 -12.77 8.35
CA ASP A 162 -16.36 -12.65 9.58
C ASP A 162 -15.70 -11.70 10.59
N GLU A 163 -14.37 -11.67 10.61
CA GLU A 163 -13.61 -10.89 11.58
C GLU A 163 -12.21 -10.56 11.08
N ILE A 164 -11.76 -9.35 11.31
CA ILE A 164 -10.37 -8.97 11.13
C ILE A 164 -9.78 -8.48 12.46
N TYR A 165 -8.55 -8.87 12.72
CA TYR A 165 -7.75 -8.34 13.82
C TYR A 165 -6.50 -7.67 13.25
N VAL A 166 -6.27 -6.41 13.61
CA VAL A 166 -5.07 -5.68 13.21
C VAL A 166 -4.18 -5.50 14.43
N TYR A 167 -3.01 -6.10 14.38
CA TYR A 167 -2.00 -5.91 15.43
C TYR A 167 -1.30 -4.56 15.22
N PRO A 168 -1.29 -3.71 16.26
CA PRO A 168 -0.70 -2.37 16.20
C PRO A 168 0.82 -2.40 16.03
#